data_38623b26ef547b96bc2e6319b6915749
#
_entry.id   38623b26ef547b96bc2e6319b6915749
#
_cell.length_a   1.000
_cell.length_b   1.000
_cell.length_c   1.000
_cell.angle_alpha   90.00
_cell.angle_beta   90.00
_cell.angle_gamma   90.00
#
_symmetry.space_group_name_H-M   'P 1'
#
loop_
_entity.id
_entity.type
_entity.pdbx_description
1 polymer ?
#
loop_
_entity_poly.entity_id
_entity_poly.type
_entity_poly.pdbx_seq_one_letter_code
_entity_poly.pdbx_strand_id
1 'polypeptide(L)'
;ATPIPRTQAMIDSAHIDVSLVVQTPFTKNIDTRIISKSNFAALLEHIRTEIAQNHQVLIVYPLVEQSENINYQSIDEARGYWEKNFENVYVTHGKDKEKEAVLMAFRESGNILLATTVVEVGISLPRLSTVVIVGAERLGLSTLHQLRGRVSRTGLQGYCYLYTNKSGKNERLEAFSRCMSGFEIAALDLKFRSSGDLLEGSIQSGKKFRWADIAEDESIVKEVVEYLKNIH
;
A
#
# COMPACT_ATOMS: atom_id res chain seq x y z
N ALA A 1 -9.30 7.47 -1.51
CA ALA A 1 -8.04 8.00 -0.96
C ALA A 1 -7.88 7.51 0.47
N THR A 2 -6.67 7.32 0.93
CA THR A 2 -6.39 7.02 2.33
C THR A 2 -6.24 8.36 3.05
N PRO A 3 -6.99 8.63 4.13
CA PRO A 3 -6.77 9.82 4.93
C PRO A 3 -5.33 9.85 5.45
N ILE A 4 -4.73 11.05 5.44
CA ILE A 4 -3.39 11.22 6.04
C ILE A 4 -3.59 11.34 7.55
N PRO A 5 -2.81 10.66 8.40
CA PRO A 5 -2.99 10.69 9.86
C PRO A 5 -3.04 12.10 10.46
N ARG A 6 -2.22 13.03 9.93
CA ARG A 6 -2.24 14.44 10.34
C ARG A 6 -3.58 15.12 10.01
N THR A 7 -4.15 14.83 8.84
CA THR A 7 -5.47 15.37 8.44
C THR A 7 -6.56 14.77 9.31
N GLN A 8 -6.48 13.50 9.68
CA GLN A 8 -7.40 12.86 10.60
C GLN A 8 -7.37 13.53 11.98
N ALA A 9 -6.20 13.81 12.54
CA ALA A 9 -6.08 14.53 13.80
C ALA A 9 -6.66 15.96 13.74
N MET A 10 -6.55 16.65 12.59
CA MET A 10 -7.16 17.97 12.38
C MET A 10 -8.68 17.89 12.26
N ILE A 11 -9.22 16.82 11.68
CA ILE A 11 -10.66 16.54 11.62
C ILE A 11 -11.19 16.29 13.03
N ASP A 12 -10.53 15.41 13.78
CA ASP A 12 -10.92 15.02 15.13
C ASP A 12 -10.87 16.21 16.11
N SER A 13 -9.98 17.18 15.86
CA SER A 13 -9.88 18.44 16.63
C SER A 13 -10.86 19.55 16.19
N ALA A 14 -11.79 19.24 15.29
CA ALA A 14 -12.80 20.18 14.74
C ALA A 14 -12.22 21.44 14.05
N HIS A 15 -10.96 21.42 13.64
CA HIS A 15 -10.34 22.52 12.90
C HIS A 15 -10.70 22.53 11.40
N ILE A 16 -11.36 21.49 10.91
CA ILE A 16 -11.73 21.32 9.50
C ILE A 16 -13.14 20.72 9.41
N ASP A 17 -14.01 21.36 8.64
CA ASP A 17 -15.28 20.75 8.24
C ASP A 17 -15.05 19.65 7.21
N VAL A 18 -15.67 18.49 7.42
CA VAL A 18 -15.43 17.30 6.59
C VAL A 18 -16.72 16.81 5.95
N SER A 19 -16.71 16.76 4.62
CA SER A 19 -17.72 16.04 3.85
C SER A 19 -17.16 14.68 3.42
N LEU A 20 -17.80 13.60 3.88
CA LEU A 20 -17.35 12.24 3.58
C LEU A 20 -18.12 11.68 2.38
N VAL A 21 -17.37 11.28 1.33
CA VAL A 21 -17.91 10.47 0.24
C VAL A 21 -17.64 9.01 0.57
N VAL A 22 -18.64 8.34 1.12
CA VAL A 22 -18.54 6.93 1.56
C VAL A 22 -18.99 5.92 0.50
N GLN A 23 -19.71 6.37 -0.53
CA GLN A 23 -20.15 5.51 -1.61
C GLN A 23 -19.07 5.38 -2.67
N THR A 24 -18.75 4.15 -3.03
CA THR A 24 -17.90 3.83 -4.18
C THR A 24 -18.77 3.30 -5.32
N PRO A 25 -18.43 3.61 -6.60
CA PRO A 25 -19.24 3.17 -7.74
C PRO A 25 -19.31 1.64 -7.88
N PHE A 26 -18.41 0.90 -7.25
CA PHE A 26 -18.44 -0.57 -7.18
C PHE A 26 -17.84 -1.07 -5.88
N THR A 27 -18.30 -2.24 -5.44
CA THR A 27 -17.67 -2.98 -4.34
C THR A 27 -16.35 -3.55 -4.84
N LYS A 28 -15.23 -3.11 -4.24
CA LYS A 28 -13.92 -3.68 -4.54
C LYS A 28 -13.80 -5.03 -3.85
N ASN A 29 -13.69 -6.08 -4.63
CA ASN A 29 -13.38 -7.40 -4.14
C ASN A 29 -11.89 -7.66 -4.31
N ILE A 30 -11.11 -7.54 -3.21
CA ILE A 30 -9.66 -7.70 -3.22
C ILE A 30 -9.27 -8.71 -2.15
N ASP A 31 -8.74 -9.85 -2.60
CA ASP A 31 -8.13 -10.84 -1.71
C ASP A 31 -6.70 -10.40 -1.36
N THR A 32 -6.41 -10.19 -0.08
CA THR A 32 -5.10 -9.75 0.38
C THR A 32 -4.43 -10.85 1.18
N ARG A 33 -3.28 -11.33 0.71
CA ARG A 33 -2.52 -12.44 1.30
C ARG A 33 -1.10 -12.04 1.65
N ILE A 34 -0.64 -12.46 2.82
CA ILE A 34 0.78 -12.38 3.21
C ILE A 34 1.45 -13.65 2.73
N ILE A 35 2.54 -13.51 2.00
CA ILE A 35 3.30 -14.63 1.43
C ILE A 35 4.79 -14.50 1.74
N SER A 36 5.47 -15.62 1.71
CA SER A 36 6.91 -15.75 1.88
C SER A 36 7.54 -16.55 0.75
N LYS A 37 8.85 -16.80 0.83
CA LYS A 37 9.57 -17.60 -0.16
C LYS A 37 8.95 -18.99 -0.39
N SER A 38 8.36 -19.62 0.63
CA SER A 38 7.71 -20.93 0.50
C SER A 38 6.46 -20.90 -0.40
N ASN A 39 5.81 -19.75 -0.54
CA ASN A 39 4.61 -19.57 -1.35
C ASN A 39 4.92 -19.13 -2.79
N PHE A 40 6.19 -18.95 -3.14
CA PHE A 40 6.57 -18.36 -4.43
C PHE A 40 6.10 -19.19 -5.64
N ALA A 41 6.18 -20.52 -5.55
CA ALA A 41 5.69 -21.39 -6.63
C ALA A 41 4.17 -21.22 -6.87
N ALA A 42 3.39 -21.14 -5.79
CA ALA A 42 1.95 -20.91 -5.90
C ALA A 42 1.63 -19.50 -6.45
N LEU A 43 2.44 -18.49 -6.10
CA LEU A 43 2.32 -17.16 -6.66
C LEU A 43 2.60 -17.16 -8.18
N LEU A 44 3.61 -17.87 -8.65
CA LEU A 44 3.92 -17.98 -10.08
C LEU A 44 2.79 -18.64 -10.86
N GLU A 45 2.19 -19.68 -10.31
CA GLU A 45 1.04 -20.36 -10.93
C GLU A 45 -0.18 -19.44 -11.02
N HIS A 46 -0.45 -18.68 -9.95
CA HIS A 46 -1.48 -17.66 -9.98
C HIS A 46 -1.20 -16.60 -11.06
N ILE A 47 0.03 -16.10 -11.16
CA ILE A 47 0.41 -15.10 -12.18
C ILE A 47 0.18 -15.66 -13.59
N ARG A 48 0.56 -16.93 -13.86
CA ARG A 48 0.30 -17.57 -15.15
C ARG A 48 -1.19 -17.65 -15.47
N THR A 49 -2.00 -18.01 -14.48
CA THR A 49 -3.47 -18.10 -14.62
C THR A 49 -4.07 -16.73 -14.96
N GLU A 50 -3.64 -15.67 -14.26
CA GLU A 50 -4.13 -14.32 -14.53
C GLU A 50 -3.74 -13.83 -15.94
N ILE A 51 -2.50 -14.07 -16.35
CA ILE A 51 -2.03 -13.72 -17.70
C ILE A 51 -2.80 -14.51 -18.78
N ALA A 52 -3.06 -15.79 -18.56
CA ALA A 52 -3.86 -16.61 -19.48
C ALA A 52 -5.29 -16.10 -19.66
N GLN A 53 -5.82 -15.38 -18.67
CA GLN A 53 -7.13 -14.70 -18.71
C GLN A 53 -7.04 -13.27 -19.27
N ASN A 54 -5.90 -12.89 -19.86
CA ASN A 54 -5.61 -11.55 -20.35
C ASN A 54 -5.62 -10.46 -19.26
N HIS A 55 -5.35 -10.83 -18.02
CA HIS A 55 -5.15 -9.89 -16.92
C HIS A 55 -3.70 -9.43 -16.84
N GLN A 56 -3.48 -8.37 -16.09
CA GLN A 56 -2.17 -7.75 -15.88
C GLN A 56 -1.72 -7.88 -14.43
N VAL A 57 -0.41 -7.97 -14.23
CA VAL A 57 0.22 -8.09 -12.93
C VAL A 57 1.19 -6.93 -12.71
N LEU A 58 1.11 -6.28 -11.54
CA LEU A 58 2.07 -5.29 -11.08
C LEU A 58 2.93 -5.89 -9.96
N ILE A 59 4.24 -5.84 -10.10
CA ILE A 59 5.18 -6.28 -9.07
C ILE A 59 5.98 -5.08 -8.60
N VAL A 60 5.81 -4.72 -7.34
CA VAL A 60 6.45 -3.55 -6.73
C VAL A 60 7.65 -3.99 -5.92
N TYR A 61 8.82 -3.51 -6.31
CA TYR A 61 10.08 -3.74 -5.62
C TYR A 61 10.46 -2.53 -4.75
N PRO A 62 11.13 -2.74 -3.60
CA PRO A 62 11.53 -1.66 -2.72
C PRO A 62 12.67 -0.79 -3.28
N LEU A 63 13.43 -1.34 -4.23
CA LEU A 63 14.67 -0.75 -4.77
C LEU A 63 14.75 -0.90 -6.29
N VAL A 64 15.44 0.06 -6.94
CA VAL A 64 15.88 -0.05 -8.35
C VAL A 64 17.16 -0.87 -8.41
N GLU A 65 18.21 -0.44 -7.69
CA GLU A 65 19.53 -1.05 -7.61
C GLU A 65 19.72 -1.78 -6.28
N GLN A 66 20.67 -2.70 -6.25
CA GLN A 66 21.01 -3.44 -5.02
C GLN A 66 21.48 -2.51 -3.90
N SER A 67 21.12 -2.83 -2.67
CA SER A 67 21.56 -2.12 -1.47
C SER A 67 21.94 -3.13 -0.38
N GLU A 68 23.12 -2.97 0.20
CA GLU A 68 23.62 -3.83 1.29
C GLU A 68 22.71 -3.81 2.54
N ASN A 69 21.94 -2.72 2.72
CA ASN A 69 21.06 -2.54 3.87
C ASN A 69 19.68 -3.18 3.71
N ILE A 70 19.36 -3.74 2.53
CA ILE A 70 18.03 -4.25 2.24
C ILE A 70 18.14 -5.68 1.68
N ASN A 71 17.69 -6.65 2.47
CA ASN A 71 17.69 -8.06 2.09
C ASN A 71 16.50 -8.43 1.18
N TYR A 72 16.35 -7.66 0.09
CA TYR A 72 15.39 -7.91 -1.00
C TYR A 72 16.07 -7.65 -2.33
N GLN A 73 15.68 -8.42 -3.34
CA GLN A 73 16.14 -8.18 -4.71
C GLN A 73 15.69 -6.78 -5.18
N SER A 74 16.56 -6.13 -5.93
CA SER A 74 16.24 -4.93 -6.70
C SER A 74 15.47 -5.29 -7.97
N ILE A 75 14.94 -4.29 -8.67
CA ILE A 75 14.34 -4.50 -10.00
C ILE A 75 15.36 -5.07 -10.97
N ASP A 76 16.58 -4.53 -10.98
CA ASP A 76 17.63 -4.93 -11.92
C ASP A 76 18.02 -6.40 -11.76
N GLU A 77 18.12 -6.88 -10.51
CA GLU A 77 18.38 -8.31 -10.23
C GLU A 77 17.20 -9.21 -10.61
N ALA A 78 15.98 -8.75 -10.38
CA ALA A 78 14.79 -9.55 -10.63
C ALA A 78 14.37 -9.58 -12.09
N ARG A 79 14.69 -8.53 -12.86
CA ARG A 79 14.29 -8.33 -14.25
C ARG A 79 14.59 -9.55 -15.14
N GLY A 80 15.84 -10.04 -15.10
CA GLY A 80 16.25 -11.17 -15.93
C GLY A 80 15.45 -12.46 -15.66
N TYR A 81 15.04 -12.68 -14.41
CA TYR A 81 14.16 -13.79 -14.06
C TYR A 81 12.78 -13.66 -14.71
N TRP A 82 12.15 -12.50 -14.62
CA TRP A 82 10.81 -12.26 -15.14
C TRP A 82 10.78 -12.29 -16.66
N GLU A 83 11.73 -11.64 -17.34
CA GLU A 83 11.83 -11.64 -18.80
C GLU A 83 12.12 -13.03 -19.39
N LYS A 84 12.83 -13.89 -18.65
CA LYS A 84 13.10 -15.29 -19.07
C LYS A 84 11.85 -16.18 -18.97
N ASN A 85 10.97 -15.92 -18.00
CA ASN A 85 9.86 -16.82 -17.67
C ASN A 85 8.50 -16.34 -18.18
N PHE A 86 8.39 -15.07 -18.58
CA PHE A 86 7.16 -14.44 -19.03
C PHE A 86 7.40 -13.50 -20.20
N GLU A 87 6.42 -13.40 -21.07
CA GLU A 87 6.41 -12.45 -22.19
C GLU A 87 5.82 -11.11 -21.78
N ASN A 88 6.11 -10.05 -22.53
CA ASN A 88 5.56 -8.71 -22.35
C ASN A 88 5.79 -8.16 -20.93
N VAL A 89 7.02 -8.31 -20.44
CA VAL A 89 7.47 -7.74 -19.17
C VAL A 89 7.96 -6.32 -19.41
N TYR A 90 7.39 -5.37 -18.68
CA TYR A 90 7.75 -3.96 -18.70
C TYR A 90 8.40 -3.56 -17.39
N VAL A 91 9.34 -2.62 -17.45
CA VAL A 91 10.07 -2.14 -16.27
C VAL A 91 10.04 -0.63 -16.24
N THR A 92 9.72 -0.03 -15.09
CA THR A 92 9.83 1.40 -14.89
C THR A 92 10.07 1.75 -13.43
N HIS A 93 10.62 2.93 -13.17
CA HIS A 93 10.86 3.45 -11.83
C HIS A 93 10.62 4.97 -11.77
N GLY A 94 10.65 5.56 -10.57
CA GLY A 94 10.27 6.95 -10.36
C GLY A 94 11.15 7.98 -11.08
N LYS A 95 12.41 7.65 -11.40
CA LYS A 95 13.37 8.52 -12.11
C LYS A 95 13.39 8.31 -13.63
N ASP A 96 12.63 7.36 -14.12
CA ASP A 96 12.57 7.05 -15.53
C ASP A 96 11.89 8.18 -16.31
N LYS A 97 12.57 8.74 -17.30
CA LYS A 97 12.06 9.82 -18.15
C LYS A 97 11.00 9.33 -19.14
N GLU A 98 11.03 8.05 -19.50
CA GLU A 98 10.10 7.42 -20.44
C GLU A 98 8.95 6.69 -19.70
N LYS A 99 8.82 6.90 -18.41
CA LYS A 99 7.82 6.25 -17.54
C LYS A 99 6.42 6.23 -18.13
N GLU A 100 5.96 7.36 -18.66
CA GLU A 100 4.61 7.46 -19.23
C GLU A 100 4.46 6.59 -20.49
N ALA A 101 5.47 6.60 -21.37
CA ALA A 101 5.47 5.76 -22.57
C ALA A 101 5.47 4.27 -22.21
N VAL A 102 6.30 3.85 -21.24
CA VAL A 102 6.33 2.47 -20.73
C VAL A 102 4.98 2.07 -20.14
N LEU A 103 4.34 2.94 -19.37
CA LEU A 103 3.03 2.67 -18.77
C LEU A 103 1.92 2.57 -19.82
N MET A 104 1.96 3.38 -20.88
CA MET A 104 1.01 3.29 -21.98
C MET A 104 1.19 1.99 -22.76
N ALA A 105 2.43 1.63 -23.10
CA ALA A 105 2.73 0.35 -23.77
C ALA A 105 2.32 -0.85 -22.91
N PHE A 106 2.60 -0.81 -21.60
CA PHE A 106 2.14 -1.84 -20.66
C PHE A 106 0.62 -1.95 -20.64
N ARG A 107 -0.10 -0.83 -20.59
CA ARG A 107 -1.56 -0.84 -20.60
C ARG A 107 -2.14 -1.56 -21.82
N GLU A 108 -1.53 -1.38 -22.98
CA GLU A 108 -2.01 -1.96 -24.24
C GLU A 108 -1.68 -3.44 -24.37
N SER A 109 -0.42 -3.81 -24.16
CA SER A 109 0.08 -5.15 -24.48
C SER A 109 0.85 -5.86 -23.36
N GLY A 110 1.07 -5.18 -22.20
CA GLY A 110 1.86 -5.76 -21.12
C GLY A 110 1.14 -6.87 -20.35
N ASN A 111 1.92 -7.83 -19.89
CA ASN A 111 1.50 -8.86 -18.95
C ASN A 111 1.96 -8.56 -17.53
N ILE A 112 3.25 -8.22 -17.37
CA ILE A 112 3.86 -7.92 -16.08
C ILE A 112 4.51 -6.55 -16.13
N LEU A 113 4.27 -5.73 -15.10
CA LEU A 113 4.99 -4.49 -14.86
C LEU A 113 5.82 -4.62 -13.59
N LEU A 114 7.14 -4.48 -13.71
CA LEU A 114 8.05 -4.32 -12.59
C LEU A 114 8.22 -2.84 -12.30
N ALA A 115 7.97 -2.42 -11.07
CA ALA A 115 8.04 -1.01 -10.70
C ALA A 115 8.57 -0.80 -9.27
N THR A 116 9.01 0.43 -8.95
CA THR A 116 9.23 0.83 -7.56
C THR A 116 7.98 1.45 -6.96
N THR A 117 7.99 1.63 -5.64
CA THR A 117 6.89 2.25 -4.86
C THR A 117 6.53 3.66 -5.33
N VAL A 118 7.46 4.37 -5.97
CA VAL A 118 7.29 5.75 -6.43
C VAL A 118 6.50 5.84 -7.75
N VAL A 119 6.15 4.72 -8.36
CA VAL A 119 5.25 4.72 -9.52
C VAL A 119 3.84 5.06 -9.05
N GLU A 120 3.60 6.34 -8.79
CA GLU A 120 2.26 6.90 -8.78
C GLU A 120 1.70 6.80 -10.20
N VAL A 121 1.15 5.63 -10.51
CA VAL A 121 0.55 5.36 -11.81
C VAL A 121 -0.73 6.18 -11.87
N GLY A 122 -0.66 7.39 -12.40
CA GLY A 122 -1.85 8.21 -12.74
C GLY A 122 -2.71 7.58 -13.83
N ILE A 123 -2.18 6.55 -14.51
CA ILE A 123 -2.84 5.85 -15.62
C ILE A 123 -3.77 4.78 -15.07
N SER A 124 -4.96 4.70 -15.65
CA SER A 124 -5.90 3.61 -15.37
C SER A 124 -5.46 2.34 -16.09
N LEU A 125 -5.33 1.25 -15.34
CA LEU A 125 -4.97 -0.09 -15.81
C LEU A 125 -6.19 -1.02 -15.63
N PRO A 126 -7.11 -1.08 -16.60
CA PRO A 126 -8.39 -1.79 -16.43
C PRO A 126 -8.23 -3.31 -16.31
N ARG A 127 -7.16 -3.88 -16.87
CA ARG A 127 -6.86 -5.32 -16.81
C ARG A 127 -6.03 -5.72 -15.60
N LEU A 128 -5.62 -4.76 -14.73
CA LEU A 128 -4.79 -5.04 -13.57
C LEU A 128 -5.60 -5.77 -12.50
N SER A 129 -5.37 -7.07 -12.37
CA SER A 129 -6.00 -7.94 -11.37
C SER A 129 -5.12 -8.19 -10.16
N THR A 130 -3.81 -8.23 -10.34
CA THR A 130 -2.87 -8.65 -9.30
C THR A 130 -1.81 -7.61 -9.02
N VAL A 131 -1.57 -7.33 -7.74
CA VAL A 131 -0.41 -6.58 -7.26
C VAL A 131 0.40 -7.43 -6.29
N VAL A 132 1.71 -7.52 -6.51
CA VAL A 132 2.67 -8.17 -5.61
C VAL A 132 3.58 -7.08 -5.04
N ILE A 133 3.64 -6.96 -3.73
CA ILE A 133 4.43 -5.94 -3.03
C ILE A 133 5.59 -6.63 -2.30
N VAL A 134 6.79 -6.50 -2.83
CA VAL A 134 8.01 -7.10 -2.27
C VAL A 134 8.52 -6.24 -1.11
N GLY A 135 8.83 -6.87 0.03
CA GLY A 135 9.24 -6.16 1.23
C GLY A 135 8.11 -5.33 1.85
N ALA A 136 6.89 -5.84 1.82
CA ALA A 136 5.68 -5.13 2.26
C ALA A 136 5.77 -4.60 3.70
N GLU A 137 6.50 -5.27 4.59
CA GLU A 137 6.70 -4.84 5.97
C GLU A 137 7.55 -3.56 6.11
N ARG A 138 8.17 -3.10 5.04
CA ARG A 138 8.97 -1.87 5.01
C ARG A 138 8.16 -0.64 4.61
N LEU A 139 6.97 -0.84 4.06
CA LEU A 139 6.10 0.24 3.56
C LEU A 139 5.09 0.68 4.62
N GLY A 140 4.77 1.96 4.62
CA GLY A 140 3.67 2.50 5.43
C GLY A 140 2.32 1.93 4.96
N LEU A 141 1.36 1.83 5.89
CA LEU A 141 0.03 1.25 5.58
C LEU A 141 -0.71 2.07 4.53
N SER A 142 -0.54 3.39 4.51
CA SER A 142 -1.09 4.28 3.47
C SER A 142 -0.57 3.92 2.08
N THR A 143 0.74 3.66 1.93
CA THR A 143 1.35 3.24 0.67
C THR A 143 0.82 1.87 0.24
N LEU A 144 0.77 0.90 1.17
CA LEU A 144 0.18 -0.41 0.89
C LEU A 144 -1.27 -0.31 0.41
N HIS A 145 -2.06 0.58 1.04
CA HIS A 145 -3.45 0.81 0.65
C HIS A 145 -3.57 1.43 -0.75
N GLN A 146 -2.72 2.39 -1.09
CA GLN A 146 -2.69 2.99 -2.42
C GLN A 146 -2.33 1.97 -3.49
N LEU A 147 -1.32 1.11 -3.24
CA LEU A 147 -0.93 0.03 -4.15
C LEU A 147 -2.03 -1.01 -4.29
N ARG A 148 -2.60 -1.49 -3.18
CA ARG A 148 -3.75 -2.41 -3.19
C ARG A 148 -4.95 -1.82 -3.96
N GLY A 149 -5.17 -0.53 -3.82
CA GLY A 149 -6.25 0.17 -4.50
C GLY A 149 -6.09 0.27 -6.03
N ARG A 150 -4.96 -0.16 -6.59
CA ARG A 150 -4.72 -0.17 -8.03
C ARG A 150 -5.43 -1.31 -8.76
N VAL A 151 -5.65 -2.42 -8.09
CA VAL A 151 -6.41 -3.55 -8.64
C VAL A 151 -7.92 -3.37 -8.47
N SER A 152 -8.71 -4.16 -9.18
CA SER A 152 -10.19 -4.19 -9.08
C SER A 152 -10.88 -2.86 -9.40
N ARG A 153 -10.38 -2.11 -10.38
CA ARG A 153 -10.99 -0.83 -10.78
C ARG A 153 -12.21 -0.97 -11.66
N THR A 154 -12.37 -2.10 -12.33
CA THR A 154 -13.45 -2.39 -13.29
C THR A 154 -14.41 -3.47 -12.80
N GLY A 155 -14.42 -3.77 -11.49
CA GLY A 155 -15.20 -4.87 -10.93
C GLY A 155 -14.53 -6.25 -11.06
N LEU A 156 -13.32 -6.34 -11.64
CA LEU A 156 -12.51 -7.55 -11.63
C LEU A 156 -12.20 -7.99 -10.20
N GLN A 157 -12.14 -9.30 -9.96
CA GLN A 157 -11.54 -9.84 -8.74
C GLN A 157 -10.10 -9.35 -8.64
N GLY A 158 -9.74 -8.70 -7.54
CA GLY A 158 -8.40 -8.20 -7.29
C GLY A 158 -7.62 -9.10 -6.34
N TYR A 159 -6.31 -9.15 -6.50
CA TYR A 159 -5.40 -9.89 -5.64
C TYR A 159 -4.24 -9.00 -5.19
N CYS A 160 -3.96 -8.99 -3.90
CA CYS A 160 -2.86 -8.24 -3.32
C CYS A 160 -1.96 -9.19 -2.51
N TYR A 161 -0.75 -9.44 -3.00
CA TYR A 161 0.23 -10.28 -2.34
C TYR A 161 1.26 -9.42 -1.62
N LEU A 162 1.35 -9.57 -0.31
CA LEU A 162 2.31 -8.91 0.55
C LEU A 162 3.48 -9.87 0.80
N TYR A 163 4.54 -9.75 -0.02
CA TYR A 163 5.70 -10.63 0.10
C TYR A 163 6.67 -10.11 1.16
N THR A 164 7.04 -10.99 2.09
CA THR A 164 7.99 -10.70 3.17
C THR A 164 9.01 -11.82 3.33
N ASN A 165 10.28 -11.45 3.59
CA ASN A 165 11.35 -12.36 3.98
C ASN A 165 11.43 -12.55 5.51
N LYS A 166 10.70 -11.76 6.29
CA LYS A 166 10.69 -11.90 7.74
C LYS A 166 9.96 -13.17 8.14
N SER A 167 10.61 -14.00 8.95
CA SER A 167 9.98 -15.16 9.58
C SER A 167 9.11 -14.70 10.75
N GLY A 168 7.95 -15.34 10.91
CA GLY A 168 7.01 -15.08 11.99
C GLY A 168 5.83 -14.19 11.61
N LYS A 169 4.94 -13.99 12.58
CA LYS A 169 3.76 -13.15 12.40
C LYS A 169 4.14 -11.68 12.32
N ASN A 170 3.59 -10.99 11.34
CA ASN A 170 3.66 -9.55 11.25
C ASN A 170 2.26 -8.98 11.52
N GLU A 171 2.01 -8.60 12.78
CA GLU A 171 0.71 -8.10 13.23
C GLU A 171 0.20 -6.93 12.41
N ARG A 172 1.09 -6.03 11.99
CA ARG A 172 0.75 -4.87 11.16
C ARG A 172 0.24 -5.29 9.79
N LEU A 173 0.91 -6.24 9.12
CA LEU A 173 0.45 -6.74 7.81
C LEU A 173 -0.81 -7.59 7.94
N GLU A 174 -0.96 -8.37 9.03
CA GLU A 174 -2.17 -9.14 9.30
C GLU A 174 -3.37 -8.21 9.54
N ALA A 175 -3.20 -7.16 10.34
CA ALA A 175 -4.24 -6.17 10.54
C ALA A 175 -4.61 -5.47 9.22
N PHE A 176 -3.62 -5.06 8.42
CA PHE A 176 -3.83 -4.48 7.10
C PHE A 176 -4.59 -5.40 6.15
N SER A 177 -4.28 -6.70 6.13
CA SER A 177 -4.94 -7.66 5.22
C SER A 177 -6.44 -7.79 5.49
N ARG A 178 -6.89 -7.55 6.72
CA ARG A 178 -8.30 -7.62 7.14
C ARG A 178 -9.05 -6.30 6.93
N CYS A 179 -8.35 -5.16 6.90
CA CYS A 179 -8.96 -3.84 6.73
C CYS A 179 -9.13 -3.50 5.26
N MET A 180 -10.33 -3.07 4.87
CA MET A 180 -10.63 -2.63 3.50
C MET A 180 -10.86 -1.12 3.40
N SER A 181 -11.33 -0.49 4.46
CA SER A 181 -11.61 0.93 4.52
C SER A 181 -10.33 1.77 4.67
N GLY A 182 -10.24 2.87 3.90
CA GLY A 182 -9.13 3.82 4.04
C GLY A 182 -9.09 4.49 5.42
N PHE A 183 -10.24 4.66 6.06
CA PHE A 183 -10.33 5.23 7.42
C PHE A 183 -9.80 4.26 8.48
N GLU A 184 -10.19 2.98 8.40
CA GLU A 184 -9.66 1.94 9.29
C GLU A 184 -8.14 1.82 9.17
N ILE A 185 -7.61 1.91 7.94
CA ILE A 185 -6.17 1.87 7.68
C ILE A 185 -5.45 3.09 8.24
N ALA A 186 -6.06 4.28 8.18
CA ALA A 186 -5.49 5.48 8.79
C ALA A 186 -5.40 5.35 10.31
N ALA A 187 -6.47 4.86 10.95
CA ALA A 187 -6.50 4.58 12.40
C ALA A 187 -5.47 3.52 12.79
N LEU A 188 -5.34 2.46 11.97
CA LEU A 188 -4.36 1.40 12.16
C LEU A 188 -2.91 1.93 12.04
N ASP A 189 -2.64 2.82 11.08
CA ASP A 189 -1.33 3.43 10.88
C ASP A 189 -0.93 4.29 12.09
N LEU A 190 -1.86 5.05 12.65
CA LEU A 190 -1.64 5.81 13.89
C LEU A 190 -1.29 4.87 15.05
N LYS A 191 -2.07 3.81 15.26
CA LYS A 191 -1.84 2.83 16.33
C LYS A 191 -0.45 2.21 16.26
N PHE A 192 0.00 1.78 15.07
CA PHE A 192 1.31 1.15 14.92
C PHE A 192 2.48 2.14 14.97
N ARG A 193 2.28 3.40 14.61
CA ARG A 193 3.29 4.46 14.79
C ARG A 193 3.50 4.79 16.26
N SER A 194 2.42 4.98 17.02
CA SER A 194 2.49 5.24 18.45
C SER A 194 3.17 4.10 19.22
N SER A 195 2.91 2.84 18.85
CA SER A 195 3.54 1.68 19.47
C SER A 195 5.01 1.50 19.06
N GLY A 196 5.38 1.84 17.81
CA GLY A 196 6.75 1.73 17.31
C GLY A 196 7.68 2.77 17.91
N ASP A 197 7.22 4.00 18.08
CA ASP A 197 8.00 5.08 18.70
C ASP A 197 8.33 4.80 20.18
N LEU A 198 7.49 4.01 20.87
CA LEU A 198 7.75 3.58 22.24
C LEU A 198 8.81 2.48 22.35
N LEU A 199 8.95 1.63 21.31
CA LEU A 199 9.88 0.49 21.33
C LEU A 199 11.27 0.82 20.75
N GLU A 200 11.37 1.72 19.78
CA GLU A 200 12.64 2.01 19.08
C GLU A 200 13.32 3.32 19.50
N GLY A 201 12.73 4.14 20.36
CA GLY A 201 13.35 5.36 20.88
C GLY A 201 13.75 6.42 19.83
N SER A 202 13.36 6.24 18.56
CA SER A 202 13.68 7.15 17.48
C SER A 202 12.48 8.05 17.15
N ILE A 203 12.58 9.29 17.62
CA ILE A 203 11.63 10.36 17.33
C ILE A 203 11.82 10.80 15.88
N GLN A 204 11.01 10.32 14.94
CA GLN A 204 10.84 10.97 13.64
C GLN A 204 9.53 11.76 13.62
N SER A 205 9.68 13.08 13.75
CA SER A 205 8.73 14.15 13.41
C SER A 205 7.28 14.00 13.88
N GLY A 206 7.05 14.24 15.13
CA GLY A 206 5.78 14.66 15.71
C GLY A 206 6.08 15.28 17.07
N LYS A 207 5.65 16.50 17.33
CA LYS A 207 5.75 17.05 18.70
C LYS A 207 4.89 16.16 19.59
N LYS A 208 5.54 15.35 20.44
CA LYS A 208 4.83 14.71 21.57
C LYS A 208 4.23 15.82 22.41
N PHE A 209 2.95 15.80 22.59
CA PHE A 209 2.35 16.62 23.67
C PHE A 209 2.91 16.08 24.98
N ARG A 210 3.40 16.99 25.82
CA ARG A 210 4.05 16.63 27.09
C ARG A 210 3.10 15.97 28.09
N TRP A 211 1.79 16.10 27.85
CA TRP A 211 0.73 15.77 28.80
C TRP A 211 -0.50 15.09 28.17
N ALA A 212 -0.50 14.78 26.88
CA ALA A 212 -1.62 14.14 26.22
C ALA A 212 -1.14 13.18 25.12
N ASP A 213 -1.79 12.04 24.98
CA ASP A 213 -1.68 11.15 23.85
C ASP A 213 -3.02 11.17 23.08
N ILE A 214 -3.00 11.68 21.84
CA ILE A 214 -4.23 11.85 21.03
C ILE A 214 -4.94 10.52 20.79
N ALA A 215 -4.21 9.40 20.78
CA ALA A 215 -4.79 8.08 20.55
C ALA A 215 -5.42 7.48 21.82
N GLU A 216 -4.84 7.78 23.00
CA GLU A 216 -5.34 7.29 24.29
C GLU A 216 -6.36 8.24 24.92
N ASP A 217 -6.24 9.55 24.66
CA ASP A 217 -7.06 10.60 25.22
C ASP A 217 -8.20 11.04 24.28
N GLU A 218 -8.61 10.24 23.31
CA GLU A 218 -9.65 10.57 22.32
C GLU A 218 -10.98 11.02 22.97
N SER A 219 -11.34 10.41 24.10
CA SER A 219 -12.53 10.78 24.85
C SER A 219 -12.44 12.20 25.43
N ILE A 220 -11.28 12.57 25.96
CA ILE A 220 -11.02 13.89 26.54
C ILE A 220 -11.03 14.96 25.44
N VAL A 221 -10.43 14.67 24.29
CA VAL A 221 -10.46 15.59 23.14
C VAL A 221 -11.89 15.83 22.66
N LYS A 222 -12.73 14.80 22.59
CA LYS A 222 -14.16 14.94 22.22
C LYS A 222 -14.94 15.79 23.23
N GLU A 223 -14.74 15.58 24.52
CA GLU A 223 -15.37 16.37 25.60
C GLU A 223 -14.98 17.85 25.51
N VAL A 224 -13.71 18.15 25.28
CA VAL A 224 -13.23 19.54 25.13
C VAL A 224 -13.81 20.20 23.90
N VAL A 225 -13.90 19.51 22.77
CA VAL A 225 -14.52 20.02 21.53
C VAL A 225 -16.00 20.30 21.72
N GLU A 226 -16.72 19.43 22.42
CA GLU A 226 -18.15 19.61 22.72
C GLU A 226 -18.36 20.78 23.68
N TYR A 227 -17.51 20.92 24.67
CA TYR A 227 -17.53 22.07 25.60
C TYR A 227 -17.28 23.40 24.88
N LEU A 228 -16.30 23.44 23.96
CA LEU A 228 -15.99 24.67 23.18
C LEU A 228 -17.10 25.04 22.21
N LYS A 229 -17.85 24.09 21.64
CA LYS A 229 -19.02 24.34 20.77
C LYS A 229 -20.21 24.94 21.54
N ASN A 230 -20.31 24.68 22.84
CA ASN A 230 -21.38 25.18 23.69
C ASN A 230 -21.09 26.59 24.29
N ILE A 231 -19.89 27.12 24.09
CA ILE A 231 -19.48 28.46 24.56
C ILE A 231 -19.62 29.52 23.46
N HIS A 232 -19.81 29.10 22.19
CA HIS A 232 -20.09 30.00 21.06
C HIS A 232 -21.52 29.78 20.55
#